data_a0892bfb0d379d0264902c8207ddef7a
#
_entry.id   a0892bfb0d379d0264902c8207ddef7a
#
_cell.length_a   1.000
_cell.length_b   1.000
_cell.length_c   1.000
_cell.angle_alpha   90.00
_cell.angle_beta   90.00
_cell.angle_gamma   90.00
#
_symmetry.space_group_name_H-M   'P 1'
#
loop_
_entity.id
_entity.type
_entity.pdbx_description
1 polymer ?
#
loop_
_entity_poly.entity_id
_entity_poly.type
_entity_poly.pdbx_seq_one_letter_code
_entity_poly.pdbx_strand_id
1 'polypeptide(L)'
;MDLNSQQILHDFHVLKNSLGLSEMIIDEAKYVIRDASEKGLVRGRTHTTVVAAAIYIACRETENPRPLHDIATIANVKRKILAKYCRMLMNKLYLKLPAVDLSKCMIRLADMINANERAKRLAAIMMNEIVNEEISAGKSPMAVAASILYVCCKKTGYHTSQRNIAKAAGITEVTLRNRFRELKRSMQN
;
A
#
# COMPACT_ATOMS: atom_id res chain seq x y z
N MET A 1 -27.50 3.20 13.70
CA MET A 1 -26.72 4.44 13.46
C MET A 1 -26.63 4.56 11.96
N ASP A 2 -27.50 5.38 11.40
CA ASP A 2 -27.53 5.58 9.95
C ASP A 2 -26.23 6.29 9.57
N LEU A 3 -25.48 5.67 8.66
CA LEU A 3 -24.31 6.28 8.08
C LEU A 3 -24.78 7.56 7.38
N ASN A 4 -24.41 8.73 7.91
CA ASN A 4 -24.80 10.01 7.33
C ASN A 4 -24.23 10.07 5.90
N SER A 5 -25.12 9.93 4.91
CA SER A 5 -24.77 9.83 3.49
C SER A 5 -23.92 11.01 3.01
N GLN A 6 -24.15 12.19 3.54
CA GLN A 6 -23.39 13.40 3.18
C GLN A 6 -21.94 13.32 3.68
N GLN A 7 -21.71 12.84 4.89
CA GLN A 7 -20.36 12.69 5.44
C GLN A 7 -19.55 11.62 4.69
N ILE A 8 -20.18 10.51 4.32
CA ILE A 8 -19.55 9.48 3.51
C ILE A 8 -19.14 10.01 2.15
N LEU A 9 -20.00 10.76 1.48
CA LEU A 9 -19.69 11.37 0.19
C LEU A 9 -18.53 12.37 0.30
N HIS A 10 -18.51 13.17 1.36
CA HIS A 10 -17.40 14.08 1.64
C HIS A 10 -16.08 13.32 1.82
N ASP A 11 -16.06 12.29 2.67
CA ASP A 11 -14.86 11.47 2.92
C ASP A 11 -14.35 10.79 1.64
N PHE A 12 -15.26 10.29 0.78
CA PHE A 12 -14.90 9.78 -0.54
C PHE A 12 -14.25 10.83 -1.42
N HIS A 13 -14.81 12.02 -1.48
CA HIS A 13 -14.29 13.11 -2.30
C HIS A 13 -12.89 13.53 -1.87
N VAL A 14 -12.68 13.70 -0.56
CA VAL A 14 -11.36 14.05 0.00
C VAL A 14 -10.31 12.98 -0.35
N LEU A 15 -10.62 11.72 -0.08
CA LEU A 15 -9.67 10.62 -0.33
C LEU A 15 -9.43 10.39 -1.83
N LYS A 16 -10.47 10.50 -2.66
CA LYS A 16 -10.35 10.40 -4.12
C LYS A 16 -9.36 11.42 -4.67
N ASN A 17 -9.56 12.69 -4.33
CA ASN A 17 -8.73 13.78 -4.86
C ASN A 17 -7.30 13.70 -4.33
N SER A 18 -7.11 13.46 -3.03
CA SER A 18 -5.79 13.41 -2.41
C SER A 18 -4.94 12.22 -2.85
N LEU A 19 -5.57 11.10 -3.23
CA LEU A 19 -4.89 9.89 -3.67
C LEU A 19 -4.88 9.70 -5.19
N GLY A 20 -5.57 10.57 -5.94
CA GLY A 20 -5.72 10.44 -7.39
C GLY A 20 -6.39 9.13 -7.79
N LEU A 21 -7.56 8.81 -7.18
CA LEU A 21 -8.26 7.55 -7.42
C LEU A 21 -9.23 7.68 -8.61
N SER A 22 -9.32 6.61 -9.41
CA SER A 22 -10.31 6.52 -10.50
C SER A 22 -11.72 6.29 -9.95
N GLU A 23 -12.74 6.57 -10.77
CA GLU A 23 -14.15 6.28 -10.42
C GLU A 23 -14.36 4.79 -10.14
N MET A 24 -13.73 3.92 -10.91
CA MET A 24 -13.81 2.47 -10.72
C MET A 24 -13.42 2.05 -9.28
N ILE A 25 -12.37 2.64 -8.70
CA ILE A 25 -11.96 2.36 -7.32
C ILE A 25 -13.02 2.86 -6.32
N ILE A 26 -13.61 4.03 -6.60
CA ILE A 26 -14.65 4.59 -5.73
C ILE A 26 -15.93 3.75 -5.76
N ASP A 27 -16.33 3.27 -6.92
CA ASP A 27 -17.51 2.42 -7.06
C ASP A 27 -17.31 1.06 -6.39
N GLU A 28 -16.12 0.47 -6.51
CA GLU A 28 -15.75 -0.73 -5.78
C GLU A 28 -15.77 -0.51 -4.27
N ALA A 29 -15.24 0.62 -3.80
CA ALA A 29 -15.29 0.95 -2.37
C ALA A 29 -16.73 1.16 -1.85
N LYS A 30 -17.62 1.75 -2.64
CA LYS A 30 -19.05 1.84 -2.31
C LYS A 30 -19.69 0.46 -2.19
N TYR A 31 -19.32 -0.48 -3.09
CA TYR A 31 -19.78 -1.87 -3.02
C TYR A 31 -19.35 -2.53 -1.71
N VAL A 32 -18.07 -2.39 -1.33
CA VAL A 32 -17.54 -2.92 -0.05
C VAL A 32 -18.30 -2.35 1.15
N ILE A 33 -18.62 -1.04 1.14
CA ILE A 33 -19.40 -0.42 2.23
C ILE A 33 -20.80 -0.98 2.30
N ARG A 34 -21.47 -1.19 1.17
CA ARG A 34 -22.81 -1.75 1.10
C ARG A 34 -22.83 -3.15 1.72
N ASP A 35 -21.96 -4.05 1.26
CA ASP A 35 -21.86 -5.41 1.78
C ASP A 35 -21.53 -5.43 3.29
N ALA A 36 -20.61 -4.56 3.73
CA ALA A 36 -20.29 -4.39 5.15
C ALA A 36 -21.49 -3.88 5.96
N SER A 37 -22.31 -3.01 5.39
CA SER A 37 -23.51 -2.46 6.05
C SER A 37 -24.61 -3.51 6.20
N GLU A 38 -24.87 -4.30 5.16
CA GLU A 38 -25.82 -5.41 5.15
C GLU A 38 -25.49 -6.44 6.23
N LYS A 39 -24.19 -6.70 6.44
CA LYS A 39 -23.70 -7.62 7.49
C LYS A 39 -23.51 -6.94 8.86
N GLY A 40 -23.92 -5.68 9.02
CA GLY A 40 -23.85 -4.94 10.29
C GLY A 40 -22.41 -4.63 10.77
N LEU A 41 -21.41 -4.74 9.90
CA LEU A 41 -19.98 -4.60 10.25
C LEU A 41 -19.53 -3.14 10.43
N VAL A 42 -20.37 -2.18 10.05
CA VAL A 42 -20.08 -0.74 10.15
C VAL A 42 -20.41 -0.14 11.51
N ARG A 43 -21.17 -0.87 12.35
CA ARG A 43 -21.61 -0.38 13.66
C ARG A 43 -20.42 -0.08 14.58
N GLY A 44 -20.50 1.04 15.32
CA GLY A 44 -19.45 1.46 16.26
C GLY A 44 -18.15 1.94 15.60
N ARG A 45 -18.19 2.28 14.30
CA ARG A 45 -17.06 2.85 13.55
C ARG A 45 -17.38 4.27 13.08
N THR A 46 -16.34 5.10 12.98
CA THR A 46 -16.49 6.41 12.35
C THR A 46 -16.64 6.24 10.83
N HIS A 47 -17.40 7.11 10.19
CA HIS A 47 -17.59 7.12 8.73
C HIS A 47 -16.25 7.09 8.01
N THR A 48 -15.34 7.95 8.43
CA THR A 48 -14.00 8.08 7.85
C THR A 48 -13.21 6.77 7.93
N THR A 49 -13.30 6.02 9.05
CA THR A 49 -12.64 4.70 9.16
C THR A 49 -13.25 3.69 8.19
N VAL A 50 -14.57 3.71 8.02
CA VAL A 50 -15.28 2.81 7.10
C VAL A 50 -14.89 3.11 5.66
N VAL A 51 -14.96 4.37 5.25
CA VAL A 51 -14.60 4.81 3.89
C VAL A 51 -13.13 4.53 3.59
N ALA A 52 -12.22 4.85 4.52
CA ALA A 52 -10.78 4.60 4.36
C ALA A 52 -10.45 3.10 4.20
N ALA A 53 -11.14 2.24 4.96
CA ALA A 53 -10.95 0.80 4.85
C ALA A 53 -11.50 0.24 3.53
N ALA A 54 -12.67 0.70 3.10
CA ALA A 54 -13.27 0.31 1.82
C ALA A 54 -12.39 0.73 0.64
N ILE A 55 -11.87 1.96 0.64
CA ILE A 55 -10.92 2.45 -0.37
C ILE A 55 -9.64 1.60 -0.38
N TYR A 56 -9.09 1.25 0.79
CA TYR A 56 -7.91 0.38 0.85
C TYR A 56 -8.17 -0.99 0.21
N ILE A 57 -9.32 -1.59 0.49
CA ILE A 57 -9.72 -2.88 -0.06
C ILE A 57 -9.92 -2.75 -1.57
N ALA A 58 -10.70 -1.77 -2.02
CA ALA A 58 -10.96 -1.51 -3.44
C ALA A 58 -9.68 -1.26 -4.26
N CYS A 59 -8.73 -0.49 -3.72
CA CYS A 59 -7.42 -0.30 -4.35
C CYS A 59 -6.66 -1.62 -4.53
N ARG A 60 -6.85 -2.59 -3.64
CA ARG A 60 -6.21 -3.91 -3.75
C ARG A 60 -6.94 -4.81 -4.74
N GLU A 61 -8.26 -4.80 -4.76
CA GLU A 61 -9.10 -5.58 -5.70
C GLU A 61 -8.88 -5.13 -7.13
N THR A 62 -8.78 -3.82 -7.35
CA THR A 62 -8.53 -3.24 -8.68
C THR A 62 -7.06 -3.23 -9.08
N GLU A 63 -6.21 -3.96 -8.36
CA GLU A 63 -4.77 -4.05 -8.60
C GLU A 63 -4.03 -2.69 -8.66
N ASN A 64 -4.57 -1.66 -8.04
CA ASN A 64 -3.95 -0.34 -7.88
C ASN A 64 -3.60 -0.07 -6.41
N PRO A 65 -2.66 -0.83 -5.81
CA PRO A 65 -2.41 -0.80 -4.38
C PRO A 65 -1.94 0.58 -3.91
N ARG A 66 -2.54 1.07 -2.84
CA ARG A 66 -2.09 2.26 -2.12
C ARG A 66 -1.56 1.85 -0.74
N PRO A 67 -0.46 2.43 -0.25
CA PRO A 67 0.01 2.14 1.10
C PRO A 67 -1.07 2.47 2.13
N LEU A 68 -1.29 1.55 3.07
CA LEU A 68 -2.24 1.77 4.16
C LEU A 68 -1.91 3.03 4.98
N HIS A 69 -0.61 3.40 5.05
CA HIS A 69 -0.15 4.59 5.75
C HIS A 69 -0.68 5.87 5.09
N ASP A 70 -0.61 5.96 3.76
CA ASP A 70 -1.05 7.15 3.01
C ASP A 70 -2.55 7.37 3.23
N ILE A 71 -3.35 6.30 3.08
CA ILE A 71 -4.80 6.36 3.31
C ILE A 71 -5.10 6.75 4.77
N ALA A 72 -4.40 6.16 5.73
CA ALA A 72 -4.58 6.45 7.14
C ALA A 72 -4.25 7.91 7.48
N THR A 73 -3.19 8.46 6.88
CA THR A 73 -2.75 9.85 7.08
C THR A 73 -3.77 10.83 6.51
N ILE A 74 -4.22 10.63 5.28
CA ILE A 74 -5.20 11.51 4.62
C ILE A 74 -6.56 11.45 5.32
N ALA A 75 -6.98 10.25 5.72
CA ALA A 75 -8.23 10.03 6.46
C ALA A 75 -8.14 10.47 7.93
N ASN A 76 -6.99 10.90 8.41
CA ASN A 76 -6.73 11.20 9.82
C ASN A 76 -7.16 10.07 10.77
N VAL A 77 -6.88 8.81 10.38
CA VAL A 77 -7.20 7.60 11.16
C VAL A 77 -5.92 6.94 11.63
N LYS A 78 -5.87 6.49 12.89
CA LYS A 78 -4.71 5.75 13.39
C LYS A 78 -4.49 4.47 12.57
N ARG A 79 -3.30 4.31 11.97
CA ARG A 79 -2.94 3.18 11.11
C ARG A 79 -3.29 1.81 11.72
N LYS A 80 -3.06 1.63 13.04
CA LYS A 80 -3.39 0.37 13.75
C LYS A 80 -4.89 0.07 13.73
N ILE A 81 -5.73 1.10 13.91
CA ILE A 81 -7.20 0.96 13.88
C ILE A 81 -7.63 0.59 12.47
N LEU A 82 -7.17 1.34 11.46
CA LEU A 82 -7.49 1.06 10.06
C LEU A 82 -7.05 -0.35 9.65
N ALA A 83 -5.83 -0.77 9.98
CA ALA A 83 -5.32 -2.10 9.68
C ALA A 83 -6.14 -3.23 10.32
N LYS A 84 -6.57 -3.04 11.59
CA LYS A 84 -7.43 -4.00 12.28
C LYS A 84 -8.79 -4.10 11.62
N TYR A 85 -9.36 -2.98 11.23
CA TYR A 85 -10.69 -2.93 10.61
C TYR A 85 -10.65 -3.51 9.19
N CYS A 86 -9.64 -3.18 8.37
CA CYS A 86 -9.45 -3.80 7.06
C CYS A 86 -9.37 -5.33 7.16
N ARG A 87 -8.55 -5.87 8.07
CA ARG A 87 -8.46 -7.33 8.27
C ARG A 87 -9.78 -7.94 8.68
N MET A 88 -10.52 -7.27 9.56
CA MET A 88 -11.84 -7.74 9.99
C MET A 88 -12.82 -7.77 8.81
N LEU A 89 -12.88 -6.71 7.99
CA LEU A 89 -13.72 -6.68 6.78
C LEU A 89 -13.32 -7.79 5.81
N MET A 90 -12.04 -7.92 5.46
CA MET A 90 -11.58 -8.96 4.55
C MET A 90 -12.00 -10.36 5.00
N ASN A 91 -11.87 -10.66 6.28
CA ASN A 91 -12.26 -11.96 6.83
C ASN A 91 -13.79 -12.17 6.85
N LYS A 92 -14.56 -11.16 7.27
CA LYS A 92 -16.02 -11.27 7.41
C LYS A 92 -16.77 -11.21 6.08
N LEU A 93 -16.22 -10.54 5.09
CA LEU A 93 -16.74 -10.47 3.73
C LEU A 93 -16.17 -11.58 2.83
N TYR A 94 -15.27 -12.41 3.34
CA TYR A 94 -14.60 -13.49 2.60
C TYR A 94 -13.87 -13.00 1.35
N LEU A 95 -13.31 -11.79 1.39
CA LEU A 95 -12.63 -11.18 0.25
C LEU A 95 -11.27 -11.84 0.04
N LYS A 96 -11.11 -12.47 -1.12
CA LYS A 96 -9.82 -13.02 -1.58
C LYS A 96 -9.06 -11.96 -2.37
N LEU A 97 -8.41 -11.05 -1.66
CA LEU A 97 -7.63 -10.02 -2.33
C LEU A 97 -6.41 -10.61 -3.03
N PRO A 98 -6.11 -10.16 -4.27
CA PRO A 98 -4.90 -10.59 -4.95
C PRO A 98 -3.66 -10.24 -4.12
N ALA A 99 -2.62 -11.06 -4.24
CA ALA A 99 -1.32 -10.72 -3.66
C ALA A 99 -0.87 -9.36 -4.19
N VAL A 100 -0.28 -8.55 -3.31
CA VAL A 100 0.23 -7.24 -3.75
C VAL A 100 1.38 -7.48 -4.72
N ASP A 101 1.22 -7.05 -5.96
CA ASP A 101 2.23 -7.16 -6.99
C ASP A 101 3.45 -6.30 -6.64
N LEU A 102 4.58 -6.97 -6.47
CA LEU A 102 5.85 -6.33 -6.15
C LEU A 102 6.30 -5.37 -7.27
N SER A 103 6.01 -5.70 -8.53
CA SER A 103 6.33 -4.87 -9.70
C SER A 103 5.60 -3.54 -9.65
N LYS A 104 4.30 -3.57 -9.36
CA LYS A 104 3.48 -2.34 -9.22
C LYS A 104 3.96 -1.48 -8.04
N CYS A 105 4.36 -2.12 -6.93
CA CYS A 105 4.96 -1.40 -5.81
C CYS A 105 6.27 -0.72 -6.19
N MET A 106 7.12 -1.42 -6.96
CA MET A 106 8.42 -0.92 -7.41
C MET A 106 8.26 0.28 -8.34
N ILE A 107 7.44 0.16 -9.38
CA ILE A 107 7.20 1.25 -10.35
C ILE A 107 6.71 2.49 -9.61
N ARG A 108 5.70 2.34 -8.78
CA ARG A 108 5.15 3.47 -8.01
C ARG A 108 6.21 4.14 -7.13
N LEU A 109 7.02 3.36 -6.40
CA LEU A 109 8.07 3.93 -5.55
C LEU A 109 9.15 4.64 -6.36
N ALA A 110 9.55 4.06 -7.49
CA ALA A 110 10.54 4.66 -8.37
C ALA A 110 10.08 6.02 -8.91
N ASP A 111 8.79 6.13 -9.26
CA ASP A 111 8.20 7.39 -9.72
C ASP A 111 8.09 8.41 -8.58
N MET A 112 7.65 8.00 -7.39
CA MET A 112 7.53 8.89 -6.22
C MET A 112 8.86 9.53 -5.79
N ILE A 113 9.98 8.84 -5.99
CA ILE A 113 11.32 9.37 -5.68
C ILE A 113 12.03 9.92 -6.91
N ASN A 114 11.38 9.97 -8.07
CA ASN A 114 11.96 10.37 -9.36
C ASN A 114 13.26 9.62 -9.69
N ALA A 115 13.29 8.30 -9.45
CA ALA A 115 14.45 7.46 -9.71
C ALA A 115 14.85 7.53 -11.19
N ASN A 116 16.18 7.54 -11.47
CA ASN A 116 16.66 7.54 -12.83
C ASN A 116 16.38 6.19 -13.54
N GLU A 117 16.36 6.20 -14.86
CA GLU A 117 16.03 5.02 -15.68
C GLU A 117 17.01 3.85 -15.46
N ARG A 118 18.27 4.13 -15.12
CA ARG A 118 19.25 3.07 -14.80
C ARG A 118 18.84 2.34 -13.51
N ALA A 119 18.42 3.06 -12.47
CA ALA A 119 17.95 2.46 -11.23
C ALA A 119 16.65 1.67 -11.44
N LYS A 120 15.71 2.18 -12.24
CA LYS A 120 14.46 1.50 -12.58
C LYS A 120 14.71 0.16 -13.29
N ARG A 121 15.57 0.15 -14.31
CA ARG A 121 15.93 -1.07 -15.06
C ARG A 121 16.63 -2.09 -14.15
N LEU A 122 17.59 -1.66 -13.35
CA LEU A 122 18.29 -2.55 -12.43
C LEU A 122 17.35 -3.12 -11.38
N ALA A 123 16.39 -2.32 -10.89
CA ALA A 123 15.40 -2.76 -9.93
C ALA A 123 14.47 -3.83 -10.53
N ALA A 124 14.06 -3.70 -11.78
CA ALA A 124 13.26 -4.72 -12.47
C ALA A 124 14.00 -6.07 -12.59
N ILE A 125 15.29 -6.04 -12.94
CA ILE A 125 16.12 -7.25 -13.02
C ILE A 125 16.24 -7.92 -11.64
N MET A 126 16.67 -7.17 -10.64
CA MET A 126 16.85 -7.70 -9.28
C MET A 126 15.55 -8.22 -8.67
N MET A 127 14.42 -7.62 -9.02
CA MET A 127 13.13 -8.06 -8.53
C MET A 127 12.77 -9.46 -9.03
N ASN A 128 13.04 -9.78 -10.29
CA ASN A 128 12.79 -11.11 -10.85
C ASN A 128 13.65 -12.17 -10.16
N GLU A 129 14.90 -11.86 -9.85
CA GLU A 129 15.79 -12.76 -9.08
C GLU A 129 15.22 -13.03 -7.68
N ILE A 130 14.83 -11.97 -6.97
CA ILE A 130 14.31 -12.06 -5.59
C ILE A 130 12.97 -12.79 -5.49
N VAL A 131 12.09 -12.62 -6.49
CA VAL A 131 10.81 -13.34 -6.54
C VAL A 131 11.04 -14.83 -6.73
N ASN A 132 11.97 -15.21 -7.61
CA ASN A 132 12.32 -16.61 -7.89
C ASN A 132 12.95 -17.31 -6.67
N GLU A 133 13.68 -16.60 -5.82
CA GLU A 133 14.33 -17.13 -4.63
C GLU A 133 13.43 -17.14 -3.37
N GLU A 134 12.13 -16.84 -3.50
CA GLU A 134 11.17 -16.76 -2.39
C GLU A 134 11.59 -15.83 -1.22
N ILE A 135 12.57 -14.97 -1.42
CA ILE A 135 13.10 -14.05 -0.40
C ILE A 135 12.00 -13.07 0.10
N SER A 136 10.97 -12.88 -0.70
CA SER A 136 9.82 -12.01 -0.38
C SER A 136 8.76 -12.68 0.49
N ALA A 137 8.82 -14.01 0.68
CA ALA A 137 7.78 -14.77 1.38
C ALA A 137 7.52 -14.23 2.81
N GLY A 138 6.25 -14.00 3.13
CA GLY A 138 5.81 -13.48 4.44
C GLY A 138 6.19 -12.04 4.76
N LYS A 139 6.78 -11.30 3.82
CA LYS A 139 7.24 -9.92 4.02
C LYS A 139 6.29 -8.92 3.36
N SER A 140 6.30 -7.67 3.86
CA SER A 140 5.54 -6.59 3.21
C SER A 140 6.12 -6.30 1.82
N PRO A 141 5.33 -6.44 0.73
CA PRO A 141 5.80 -6.18 -0.63
C PRO A 141 6.38 -4.79 -0.80
N MET A 142 5.77 -3.79 -0.17
CA MET A 142 6.26 -2.41 -0.20
C MET A 142 7.64 -2.26 0.48
N ALA A 143 7.90 -3.00 1.57
CA ALA A 143 9.21 -2.96 2.23
C ALA A 143 10.28 -3.68 1.40
N VAL A 144 9.92 -4.75 0.70
CA VAL A 144 10.81 -5.45 -0.23
C VAL A 144 11.14 -4.54 -1.41
N ALA A 145 10.13 -3.98 -2.08
CA ALA A 145 10.30 -3.03 -3.19
C ALA A 145 11.21 -1.84 -2.81
N ALA A 146 10.95 -1.24 -1.64
CA ALA A 146 11.75 -0.12 -1.14
C ALA A 146 13.23 -0.48 -0.94
N SER A 147 13.51 -1.67 -0.43
CA SER A 147 14.89 -2.11 -0.19
C SER A 147 15.63 -2.45 -1.49
N ILE A 148 14.96 -3.07 -2.47
CA ILE A 148 15.51 -3.30 -3.81
C ILE A 148 15.84 -1.96 -4.47
N LEU A 149 14.89 -1.04 -4.49
CA LEU A 149 15.07 0.27 -5.10
C LEU A 149 16.22 1.04 -4.45
N TYR A 150 16.37 0.97 -3.14
CA TYR A 150 17.49 1.60 -2.43
C TYR A 150 18.86 1.01 -2.86
N VAL A 151 18.95 -0.32 -2.99
CA VAL A 151 20.17 -0.98 -3.52
C VAL A 151 20.49 -0.48 -4.92
N CYS A 152 19.50 -0.44 -5.80
CA CYS A 152 19.65 -0.02 -7.19
C CYS A 152 20.06 1.44 -7.32
N CYS A 153 19.45 2.33 -6.53
CA CYS A 153 19.85 3.73 -6.48
C CYS A 153 21.33 3.86 -6.07
N LYS A 154 21.77 3.12 -5.04
CA LYS A 154 23.18 3.13 -4.63
C LYS A 154 24.12 2.61 -5.72
N LYS A 155 23.76 1.50 -6.39
CA LYS A 155 24.59 0.91 -7.45
C LYS A 155 24.69 1.79 -8.69
N THR A 156 23.67 2.57 -8.98
CA THR A 156 23.59 3.44 -10.17
C THR A 156 24.06 4.88 -9.92
N GLY A 157 24.52 5.19 -8.69
CA GLY A 157 24.94 6.54 -8.31
C GLY A 157 23.78 7.53 -8.15
N TYR A 158 22.54 7.06 -8.11
CA TYR A 158 21.40 7.93 -7.85
C TYR A 158 21.31 8.27 -6.35
N HIS A 159 21.53 9.54 -6.02
CA HIS A 159 21.54 9.99 -4.63
C HIS A 159 20.12 10.10 -4.05
N THR A 160 19.79 9.19 -3.16
CA THR A 160 18.56 9.23 -2.37
C THR A 160 18.83 8.74 -0.94
N SER A 161 18.16 9.34 0.04
CA SER A 161 18.31 8.96 1.44
C SER A 161 17.38 7.77 1.80
N GLN A 162 17.78 7.00 2.82
CA GLN A 162 16.91 5.97 3.40
C GLN A 162 15.58 6.56 3.88
N ARG A 163 15.62 7.77 4.46
CA ARG A 163 14.44 8.49 4.92
C ARG A 163 13.48 8.81 3.78
N ASN A 164 13.98 9.26 2.64
CA ASN A 164 13.15 9.59 1.48
C ASN A 164 12.41 8.35 0.94
N ILE A 165 13.15 7.25 0.72
CA ILE A 165 12.54 6.00 0.25
C ILE A 165 11.57 5.42 1.30
N ALA A 166 11.94 5.41 2.58
CA ALA A 166 11.08 4.91 3.64
C ALA A 166 9.77 5.72 3.73
N LYS A 167 9.84 7.04 3.60
CA LYS A 167 8.67 7.93 3.56
C LYS A 167 7.79 7.60 2.36
N ALA A 168 8.36 7.49 1.16
CA ALA A 168 7.61 7.14 -0.06
C ALA A 168 6.93 5.76 0.05
N ALA A 169 7.59 4.80 0.69
CA ALA A 169 7.07 3.45 0.91
C ALA A 169 6.08 3.33 2.08
N GLY A 170 5.87 4.39 2.88
CA GLY A 170 5.04 4.35 4.09
C GLY A 170 5.56 3.39 5.16
N ILE A 171 6.89 3.22 5.26
CA ILE A 171 7.57 2.36 6.24
C ILE A 171 8.55 3.17 7.10
N THR A 172 9.05 2.55 8.17
CA THR A 172 10.13 3.18 8.97
C THR A 172 11.50 2.95 8.34
N GLU A 173 12.44 3.86 8.60
CA GLU A 173 13.84 3.69 8.18
C GLU A 173 14.46 2.41 8.76
N VAL A 174 14.05 2.02 9.98
CA VAL A 174 14.49 0.77 10.60
C VAL A 174 14.02 -0.43 9.80
N THR A 175 12.77 -0.43 9.33
CA THR A 175 12.22 -1.48 8.47
C THR A 175 13.00 -1.57 7.17
N LEU A 176 13.24 -0.44 6.50
CA LEU A 176 14.03 -0.38 5.28
C LEU A 176 15.45 -0.94 5.50
N ARG A 177 16.12 -0.51 6.57
CA ARG A 177 17.49 -0.94 6.89
C ARG A 177 17.59 -2.44 7.16
N ASN A 178 16.62 -3.00 7.88
CA ASN A 178 16.59 -4.44 8.15
C ASN A 178 16.40 -5.24 6.85
N ARG A 179 15.48 -4.84 5.99
CA ARG A 179 15.27 -5.49 4.68
C ARG A 179 16.46 -5.36 3.75
N PHE A 180 17.10 -4.18 3.73
CA PHE A 180 18.32 -3.98 2.97
C PHE A 180 19.46 -4.92 3.41
N ARG A 181 19.63 -5.12 4.73
CA ARG A 181 20.64 -6.07 5.25
C ARG A 181 20.35 -7.50 4.86
N GLU A 182 19.09 -7.92 4.91
CA GLU A 182 18.67 -9.26 4.48
C GLU A 182 18.95 -9.50 3.00
N LEU A 183 18.54 -8.54 2.14
CA LEU A 183 18.82 -8.61 0.70
C LEU A 183 20.32 -8.69 0.40
N LYS A 184 21.13 -7.88 1.10
CA LYS A 184 22.57 -7.91 0.90
C LYS A 184 23.17 -9.26 1.26
N ARG A 185 22.67 -9.95 2.28
CA ARG A 185 23.13 -11.28 2.66
C ARG A 185 22.76 -12.32 1.61
N SER A 186 21.51 -12.32 1.12
CA SER A 186 21.08 -13.27 0.08
C SER A 186 21.83 -13.10 -1.25
N MET A 187 22.27 -11.90 -1.58
CA MET A 187 23.03 -11.63 -2.80
C MET A 187 24.52 -12.00 -2.71
N GLN A 188 25.02 -12.37 -1.53
CA GLN A 188 26.41 -12.76 -1.28
C GLN A 188 26.59 -14.27 -1.17
N ASN A 189 25.50 -15.01 -1.10
CA ASN A 189 25.46 -16.48 -1.15
C ASN A 189 25.17 -16.95 -2.56
#